data_c248a9c2543c146243b9017b9dd1d168
#
_entry.id   c248a9c2543c146243b9017b9dd1d168
#
_cell.length_a   1.000
_cell.length_b   1.000
_cell.length_c   1.000
_cell.angle_alpha   90.00
_cell.angle_beta   90.00
_cell.angle_gamma   90.00
#
_symmetry.space_group_name_H-M   'P 1'
#
loop_
_entity.id
_entity.type
_entity.pdbx_description
1 polymer ?
#
loop_
_entity_poly.entity_id
_entity_poly.type
_entity_poly.pdbx_seq_one_letter_code
_entity_poly.pdbx_strand_id
1 'polypeptide(L)'
;ESITPIFIHVVNTNDEIVGQLGLRIIDSTVMYSSPLFKRYSKIISNIAKRIIWVHGPIIHSKNIEERKNILTEILKEVNQVAEKYDVVYIEGQTSPCDFLVDEDYKKIFSDNGYTKFNSKSFLTDLDLTLDELWSNVSKKARGDVNRAKRREVQAKVLETIEEINDFV
;
A
#
# COMPACT_ATOMS: atom_id res chain seq x y z
N GLU A 1 7.65 -4.25 15.17
CA GLU A 1 7.05 -3.12 14.45
C GLU A 1 5.72 -2.75 15.11
N SER A 2 5.52 -1.47 15.43
CA SER A 2 4.20 -0.96 15.79
C SER A 2 3.54 -0.39 14.54
N ILE A 3 2.29 -0.78 14.27
CA ILE A 3 1.53 -0.33 13.12
C ILE A 3 0.30 0.42 13.62
N THR A 4 0.17 1.67 13.20
CA THR A 4 -1.02 2.49 13.49
C THR A 4 -1.78 2.75 12.19
N PRO A 5 -2.99 2.19 12.01
CA PRO A 5 -3.82 2.49 10.85
C PRO A 5 -4.46 3.87 10.99
N ILE A 6 -4.53 4.60 9.89
CA ILE A 6 -5.22 5.89 9.80
C ILE A 6 -6.06 5.91 8.52
N PHE A 7 -7.25 6.46 8.63
CA PHE A 7 -8.16 6.66 7.51
C PHE A 7 -8.43 8.16 7.35
N ILE A 8 -8.19 8.66 6.15
CA ILE A 8 -8.48 10.04 5.74
C ILE A 8 -9.71 10.00 4.84
N HIS A 9 -10.71 10.81 5.17
CA HIS A 9 -11.91 10.97 4.35
C HIS A 9 -12.06 12.45 3.98
N VAL A 10 -12.32 12.71 2.71
CA VAL A 10 -12.76 14.03 2.23
C VAL A 10 -14.25 13.95 1.97
N VAL A 11 -15.00 14.86 2.56
CA VAL A 11 -16.45 14.94 2.43
C VAL A 11 -16.85 16.20 1.68
N ASN A 12 -17.93 16.13 0.91
CA ASN A 12 -18.51 17.27 0.26
C ASN A 12 -19.47 18.05 1.21
N THR A 13 -20.10 19.09 0.70
CA THR A 13 -21.06 19.92 1.47
C THR A 13 -22.32 19.17 1.90
N ASN A 14 -22.59 17.99 1.38
CA ASN A 14 -23.70 17.12 1.74
C ASN A 14 -23.30 16.01 2.69
N ASP A 15 -22.10 16.06 3.29
CA ASP A 15 -21.51 15.03 4.14
C ASP A 15 -21.28 13.68 3.45
N GLU A 16 -21.20 13.65 2.10
CA GLU A 16 -20.89 12.45 1.34
C GLU A 16 -19.37 12.30 1.19
N ILE A 17 -18.84 11.10 1.36
CA ILE A 17 -17.42 10.79 1.15
C ILE A 17 -17.12 10.84 -0.35
N VAL A 18 -16.31 11.81 -0.76
CA VAL A 18 -15.86 12.00 -2.15
C VAL A 18 -14.42 11.57 -2.38
N GLY A 19 -13.64 11.41 -1.33
CA GLY A 19 -12.28 10.89 -1.39
C GLY A 19 -11.89 10.16 -0.11
N GLN A 20 -11.05 9.14 -0.24
CA GLN A 20 -10.59 8.38 0.90
C GLN A 20 -9.18 7.80 0.70
N LEU A 21 -8.43 7.70 1.77
CA LEU A 21 -7.13 7.07 1.82
C LEU A 21 -6.95 6.31 3.13
N GLY A 22 -6.68 5.01 3.02
CA GLY A 22 -6.19 4.21 4.13
C GLY A 22 -4.67 4.18 4.13
N LEU A 23 -4.04 4.60 5.22
CA LEU A 23 -2.59 4.56 5.38
C LEU A 23 -2.19 3.90 6.70
N ARG A 24 -0.92 3.55 6.81
CA ARG A 24 -0.33 2.97 8.02
C ARG A 24 0.90 3.76 8.40
N ILE A 25 0.99 4.10 9.68
CA ILE A 25 2.25 4.55 10.27
C ILE A 25 2.96 3.31 10.79
N ILE A 26 4.16 3.08 10.31
CA ILE A 26 5.03 1.99 10.73
C ILE A 26 6.15 2.59 11.56
N ASP A 27 6.24 2.15 12.82
CA ASP A 27 7.34 2.49 13.70
C ASP A 27 8.29 1.30 13.81
N SER A 28 9.44 1.41 13.17
CA SER A 28 10.47 0.36 13.15
C SER A 28 11.42 0.42 14.35
N THR A 29 11.22 1.32 15.30
CA THR A 29 12.08 1.44 16.50
C THR A 29 12.07 0.18 17.35
N VAL A 30 10.97 -0.57 17.33
CA VAL A 30 10.83 -1.83 18.09
C VAL A 30 11.80 -2.93 17.61
N MET A 31 12.27 -2.88 16.35
CA MET A 31 13.25 -3.86 15.84
C MET A 31 14.65 -3.71 16.46
N TYR A 32 14.92 -2.57 17.09
CA TYR A 32 16.23 -2.28 17.70
C TYR A 32 16.22 -2.46 19.22
N SER A 33 15.66 -3.56 19.71
CA SER A 33 15.56 -3.87 21.15
C SER A 33 16.89 -4.20 21.85
N SER A 34 18.03 -4.12 21.17
CA SER A 34 19.36 -4.29 21.74
C SER A 34 19.62 -3.24 22.84
N PRO A 35 20.21 -3.61 23.98
CA PRO A 35 20.56 -2.68 25.07
C PRO A 35 21.41 -1.49 24.62
N LEU A 36 22.28 -1.67 23.63
CA LEU A 36 23.11 -0.62 23.04
C LEU A 36 22.26 0.41 22.28
N PHE A 37 21.20 -0.01 21.61
CA PHE A 37 20.31 0.88 20.87
C PHE A 37 19.32 1.63 21.77
N LYS A 38 18.96 1.11 22.96
CA LYS A 38 18.11 1.82 23.92
C LYS A 38 18.65 3.20 24.29
N ARG A 39 19.98 3.36 24.32
CA ARG A 39 20.61 4.65 24.62
C ARG A 39 20.45 5.67 23.50
N TYR A 40 20.30 5.22 22.26
CA TYR A 40 20.12 6.05 21.08
C TYR A 40 18.69 5.96 20.52
N SER A 41 17.79 5.26 21.21
CA SER A 41 16.42 4.99 20.73
C SER A 41 15.67 6.26 20.38
N LYS A 42 15.87 7.35 21.15
CA LYS A 42 15.20 8.63 20.93
C LYS A 42 15.62 9.32 19.62
N ILE A 43 16.86 9.13 19.20
CA ILE A 43 17.38 9.66 17.92
C ILE A 43 16.96 8.77 16.78
N ILE A 44 16.97 7.44 16.99
CA ILE A 44 16.58 6.44 16.00
C ILE A 44 15.05 6.44 15.81
N SER A 45 14.25 6.72 16.85
CA SER A 45 12.79 6.80 16.75
C SER A 45 12.36 7.88 15.76
N ASN A 46 13.06 9.00 15.73
CA ASN A 46 12.75 10.08 14.80
C ASN A 46 13.10 9.74 13.33
N ILE A 47 13.91 8.70 13.08
CA ILE A 47 14.32 8.28 11.73
C ILE A 47 13.57 7.01 11.28
N ALA A 48 12.85 6.35 12.18
CA ALA A 48 12.29 5.04 11.94
C ALA A 48 10.80 5.01 11.62
N LYS A 49 10.12 6.15 11.74
CA LYS A 49 8.69 6.24 11.44
C LYS A 49 8.46 6.57 9.97
N ARG A 50 7.59 5.79 9.35
CA ARG A 50 7.19 5.99 7.95
C ARG A 50 5.69 5.83 7.78
N ILE A 51 5.13 6.60 6.85
CA ILE A 51 3.78 6.40 6.34
C ILE A 51 3.85 5.55 5.09
N ILE A 52 2.97 4.55 5.02
CA ILE A 52 2.81 3.73 3.81
C ILE A 52 1.33 3.60 3.48
N TRP A 53 0.98 3.74 2.19
CA TRP A 53 -0.30 3.29 1.65
C TRP A 53 -0.13 2.51 0.36
N VAL A 54 -1.10 1.66 0.08
CA VAL A 54 -1.11 0.80 -1.11
C VAL A 54 -2.48 0.95 -1.79
N HIS A 55 -2.44 1.12 -3.11
CA HIS A 55 -3.65 1.23 -3.94
C HIS A 55 -4.58 2.40 -3.60
N GLY A 56 -4.02 3.57 -3.32
CA GLY A 56 -4.81 4.77 -3.03
C GLY A 56 -4.16 6.05 -3.54
N PRO A 57 -4.81 7.20 -3.37
CA PRO A 57 -6.17 7.39 -2.83
C PRO A 57 -7.29 6.94 -3.77
N ILE A 58 -8.48 6.70 -3.22
CA ILE A 58 -9.70 6.43 -3.98
C ILE A 58 -10.51 7.73 -4.03
N ILE A 59 -10.88 8.17 -5.23
CA ILE A 59 -11.60 9.43 -5.46
C ILE A 59 -12.86 9.14 -6.27
N HIS A 60 -14.01 9.50 -5.71
CA HIS A 60 -15.36 9.19 -6.23
C HIS A 60 -15.90 10.26 -7.18
N SER A 61 -15.04 10.98 -7.90
CA SER A 61 -15.47 11.92 -8.91
C SER A 61 -14.95 11.55 -10.29
N LYS A 62 -15.74 11.83 -11.34
CA LYS A 62 -15.34 11.75 -12.75
C LYS A 62 -14.84 13.10 -13.28
N ASN A 63 -15.09 14.20 -12.55
CA ASN A 63 -14.62 15.52 -12.92
C ASN A 63 -13.15 15.68 -12.56
N ILE A 64 -12.32 16.03 -13.53
CA ILE A 64 -10.86 16.13 -13.37
C ILE A 64 -10.49 17.21 -12.34
N GLU A 65 -11.09 18.38 -12.38
CA GLU A 65 -10.78 19.48 -11.45
C GLU A 65 -11.21 19.14 -10.01
N GLU A 66 -12.36 18.52 -9.85
CA GLU A 66 -12.80 18.04 -8.54
C GLU A 66 -11.86 16.97 -7.99
N ARG A 67 -11.41 16.03 -8.83
CA ARG A 67 -10.42 15.01 -8.45
C ARG A 67 -9.10 15.63 -7.97
N LYS A 68 -8.62 16.67 -8.67
CA LYS A 68 -7.41 17.41 -8.28
C LYS A 68 -7.56 18.04 -6.91
N ASN A 69 -8.70 18.71 -6.67
CA ASN A 69 -8.98 19.36 -5.39
C ASN A 69 -9.05 18.31 -4.25
N ILE A 70 -9.76 17.21 -4.46
CA ILE A 70 -9.86 16.12 -3.48
C ILE A 70 -8.49 15.51 -3.18
N LEU A 71 -7.67 15.25 -4.23
CA LEU A 71 -6.32 14.73 -4.05
C LEU A 71 -5.44 15.69 -3.24
N THR A 72 -5.53 16.99 -3.54
CA THR A 72 -4.76 18.02 -2.84
C THR A 72 -5.12 18.04 -1.35
N GLU A 73 -6.41 17.97 -0.99
CA GLU A 73 -6.83 17.90 0.41
C GLU A 73 -6.36 16.60 1.08
N ILE A 74 -6.43 15.46 0.40
CA ILE A 74 -5.91 14.20 0.95
C ILE A 74 -4.42 14.32 1.26
N LEU A 75 -3.61 14.85 0.33
CA LEU A 75 -2.15 14.97 0.53
C LEU A 75 -1.81 15.98 1.63
N LYS A 76 -2.58 17.06 1.77
CA LYS A 76 -2.46 18.01 2.87
C LYS A 76 -2.70 17.32 4.23
N GLU A 77 -3.73 16.50 4.34
CA GLU A 77 -4.00 15.72 5.56
C GLU A 77 -2.91 14.67 5.83
N VAL A 78 -2.36 14.02 4.78
CA VAL A 78 -1.21 13.12 4.94
C VAL A 78 -0.02 13.85 5.55
N ASN A 79 0.27 15.08 5.09
CA ASN A 79 1.37 15.89 5.63
C ASN A 79 1.11 16.28 7.10
N GLN A 80 -0.12 16.65 7.45
CA GLN A 80 -0.49 16.95 8.87
C GLN A 80 -0.33 15.71 9.76
N VAL A 81 -0.72 14.54 9.26
CA VAL A 81 -0.50 13.25 9.94
C VAL A 81 1.00 13.01 10.11
N ALA A 82 1.80 13.25 9.07
CA ALA A 82 3.25 13.07 9.13
C ALA A 82 3.90 13.97 10.19
N GLU A 83 3.52 15.24 10.24
CA GLU A 83 3.97 16.19 11.27
C GLU A 83 3.55 15.75 12.69
N LYS A 84 2.27 15.39 12.86
CA LYS A 84 1.72 14.97 14.16
C LYS A 84 2.45 13.76 14.76
N TYR A 85 2.92 12.84 13.91
CA TYR A 85 3.54 11.60 14.35
C TYR A 85 5.07 11.58 14.18
N ASP A 86 5.69 12.71 13.83
CA ASP A 86 7.13 12.84 13.56
C ASP A 86 7.61 11.81 12.50
N VAL A 87 6.87 11.71 11.41
CA VAL A 87 7.19 10.80 10.30
C VAL A 87 8.23 11.45 9.40
N VAL A 88 9.27 10.70 9.04
CA VAL A 88 10.38 11.19 8.20
C VAL A 88 10.33 10.70 6.76
N TYR A 89 9.50 9.71 6.48
CA TYR A 89 9.41 9.13 5.15
C TYR A 89 7.98 8.74 4.82
N ILE A 90 7.52 9.15 3.65
CA ILE A 90 6.17 8.84 3.14
C ILE A 90 6.33 8.08 1.84
N GLU A 91 5.71 6.91 1.75
CA GLU A 91 5.66 6.09 0.56
C GLU A 91 4.21 5.77 0.21
N GLY A 92 3.84 6.02 -1.04
CA GLY A 92 2.51 5.74 -1.52
C GLY A 92 2.50 5.05 -2.87
N GLN A 93 1.57 4.13 -3.04
CA GLN A 93 1.34 3.46 -4.30
C GLN A 93 -0.08 3.79 -4.79
N THR A 94 -0.17 4.38 -5.99
CA THR A 94 -1.45 4.58 -6.67
C THR A 94 -2.04 3.25 -7.14
N SER A 95 -3.35 3.19 -7.30
CA SER A 95 -4.01 2.00 -7.84
C SER A 95 -3.52 1.72 -9.27
N PRO A 96 -3.15 0.48 -9.60
CA PRO A 96 -2.81 0.10 -10.97
C PRO A 96 -4.02 0.17 -11.91
N CYS A 97 -5.23 0.22 -11.36
CA CYS A 97 -6.49 0.33 -12.10
C CYS A 97 -7.01 1.76 -12.19
N ASP A 98 -6.28 2.76 -11.69
CA ASP A 98 -6.68 4.16 -11.80
C ASP A 98 -6.24 4.72 -13.16
N PHE A 99 -7.12 4.57 -14.15
CA PHE A 99 -6.92 5.06 -15.52
C PHE A 99 -6.98 6.59 -15.65
N LEU A 100 -7.29 7.30 -14.56
CA LEU A 100 -7.39 8.75 -14.53
C LEU A 100 -6.12 9.43 -14.00
N VAL A 101 -5.02 8.68 -13.89
CA VAL A 101 -3.70 9.23 -13.51
C VAL A 101 -3.10 9.91 -14.74
N ASP A 102 -3.46 11.16 -14.96
CA ASP A 102 -2.91 12.03 -16.00
C ASP A 102 -1.64 12.78 -15.51
N GLU A 103 -1.08 13.64 -16.37
CA GLU A 103 0.11 14.44 -16.03
C GLU A 103 -0.19 15.48 -14.94
N ASP A 104 -1.42 16.01 -14.87
CA ASP A 104 -1.82 16.95 -13.82
C ASP A 104 -1.89 16.27 -12.46
N TYR A 105 -2.43 15.04 -12.42
CA TYR A 105 -2.43 14.21 -11.20
C TYR A 105 -1.01 13.96 -10.70
N LYS A 106 -0.08 13.61 -11.60
CA LYS A 106 1.35 13.44 -11.27
C LYS A 106 1.96 14.74 -10.77
N LYS A 107 1.57 15.87 -11.37
CA LYS A 107 2.06 17.20 -10.97
C LYS A 107 1.67 17.53 -9.54
N ILE A 108 0.45 17.21 -9.09
CA ILE A 108 -0.01 17.45 -7.72
C ILE A 108 0.90 16.72 -6.73
N PHE A 109 1.26 15.47 -6.99
CA PHE A 109 2.21 14.75 -6.14
C PHE A 109 3.58 15.43 -6.10
N SER A 110 4.13 15.84 -7.25
CA SER A 110 5.44 16.49 -7.28
C SER A 110 5.43 17.86 -6.61
N ASP A 111 4.36 18.64 -6.76
CA ASP A 111 4.18 19.93 -6.11
C ASP A 111 4.08 19.80 -4.57
N ASN A 112 3.65 18.64 -4.08
CA ASN A 112 3.64 18.28 -2.65
C ASN A 112 4.94 17.56 -2.20
N GLY A 113 6.02 17.62 -2.98
CA GLY A 113 7.33 17.11 -2.61
C GLY A 113 7.55 15.60 -2.84
N TYR A 114 6.60 14.91 -3.48
CA TYR A 114 6.75 13.48 -3.77
C TYR A 114 7.59 13.25 -5.01
N THR A 115 8.49 12.29 -4.94
CA THR A 115 9.28 11.82 -6.09
C THR A 115 8.64 10.56 -6.67
N LYS A 116 8.43 10.56 -7.99
CA LYS A 116 7.83 9.41 -8.67
C LYS A 116 8.82 8.25 -8.78
N PHE A 117 8.39 7.08 -8.34
CA PHE A 117 9.04 5.81 -8.60
C PHE A 117 8.14 4.94 -9.50
N ASN A 118 8.70 4.36 -10.56
CA ASN A 118 7.94 3.51 -11.47
C ASN A 118 8.03 2.06 -11.00
N SER A 119 6.88 1.45 -10.71
CA SER A 119 6.74 0.01 -10.53
C SER A 119 5.96 -0.61 -11.68
N LYS A 120 6.14 -1.91 -11.90
CA LYS A 120 5.36 -2.67 -12.88
C LYS A 120 4.40 -3.57 -12.11
N SER A 121 3.13 -3.49 -12.47
CA SER A 121 2.09 -4.40 -11.99
C SER A 121 1.60 -5.27 -13.15
N PHE A 122 1.22 -6.49 -12.84
CA PHE A 122 0.61 -7.39 -13.79
C PHE A 122 -0.84 -7.59 -13.37
N LEU A 123 -1.75 -7.37 -14.31
CA LEU A 123 -3.17 -7.63 -14.12
C LEU A 123 -3.51 -8.92 -14.85
N THR A 124 -4.30 -9.76 -14.20
CA THR A 124 -4.84 -10.98 -14.80
C THR A 124 -6.34 -10.80 -14.93
N ASP A 125 -6.82 -10.96 -16.15
CA ASP A 125 -8.26 -10.99 -16.42
C ASP A 125 -8.83 -12.30 -15.87
N LEU A 126 -9.77 -12.20 -14.93
CA LEU A 126 -10.41 -13.35 -14.29
C LEU A 126 -11.66 -13.85 -15.04
N ASP A 127 -12.10 -13.16 -16.09
CA ASP A 127 -13.21 -13.62 -16.96
C ASP A 127 -12.76 -14.74 -17.93
N LEU A 128 -11.44 -15.03 -17.94
CA LEU A 128 -10.88 -16.13 -18.71
C LEU A 128 -11.17 -17.49 -18.06
N THR A 129 -11.29 -18.52 -18.90
CA THR A 129 -11.37 -19.90 -18.41
C THR A 129 -10.06 -20.35 -17.75
N LEU A 130 -10.10 -21.39 -16.91
CA LEU A 130 -8.91 -21.92 -16.26
C LEU A 130 -7.84 -22.36 -17.26
N ASP A 131 -8.24 -22.92 -18.41
CA ASP A 131 -7.29 -23.35 -19.45
C ASP A 131 -6.61 -22.16 -20.13
N GLU A 132 -7.36 -21.07 -20.37
CA GLU A 132 -6.80 -19.82 -20.89
C GLU A 132 -5.86 -19.17 -19.88
N LEU A 133 -6.28 -19.07 -18.61
CA LEU A 133 -5.42 -18.59 -17.52
C LEU A 133 -4.13 -19.41 -17.43
N TRP A 134 -4.25 -20.75 -17.49
CA TRP A 134 -3.10 -21.65 -17.46
C TRP A 134 -2.19 -21.47 -18.69
N SER A 135 -2.76 -21.26 -19.87
CA SER A 135 -1.99 -21.01 -21.09
C SER A 135 -1.16 -19.71 -21.00
N ASN A 136 -1.70 -18.70 -20.32
CA ASN A 136 -1.04 -17.40 -20.10
C ASN A 136 0.09 -17.46 -19.05
N VAL A 137 0.14 -18.51 -18.22
CA VAL A 137 1.24 -18.71 -17.28
C VAL A 137 2.53 -19.00 -18.01
N SER A 138 3.63 -18.36 -17.65
CA SER A 138 4.93 -18.58 -18.31
C SER A 138 5.36 -20.05 -18.27
N LYS A 139 6.09 -20.50 -19.30
CA LYS A 139 6.61 -21.87 -19.37
C LYS A 139 7.41 -22.26 -18.11
N LYS A 140 8.20 -21.32 -17.56
CA LYS A 140 8.97 -21.54 -16.35
C LYS A 140 8.06 -21.80 -15.15
N ALA A 141 7.06 -20.95 -14.92
CA ALA A 141 6.14 -21.09 -13.80
C ALA A 141 5.30 -22.38 -13.91
N ARG A 142 4.82 -22.73 -15.12
CA ARG A 142 4.17 -24.04 -15.36
C ARG A 142 5.10 -25.22 -15.02
N GLY A 143 6.39 -25.11 -15.36
CA GLY A 143 7.40 -26.11 -15.02
C GLY A 143 7.57 -26.26 -13.51
N ASP A 144 7.58 -25.16 -12.78
CA ASP A 144 7.71 -25.15 -11.31
C ASP A 144 6.47 -25.76 -10.63
N VAL A 145 5.25 -25.41 -11.09
CA VAL A 145 4.00 -26.03 -10.61
C VAL A 145 4.00 -27.54 -10.85
N ASN A 146 4.39 -27.99 -12.07
CA ASN A 146 4.46 -29.41 -12.40
C ASN A 146 5.53 -30.14 -11.56
N ARG A 147 6.62 -29.46 -11.19
CA ARG A 147 7.62 -30.01 -10.29
C ARG A 147 7.08 -30.16 -8.87
N ALA A 148 6.35 -29.15 -8.38
CA ALA A 148 5.70 -29.18 -7.07
C ALA A 148 4.69 -30.34 -7.01
N LYS A 149 3.83 -30.50 -8.02
CA LYS A 149 2.88 -31.61 -8.11
C LYS A 149 3.59 -32.98 -8.05
N ARG A 150 4.70 -33.16 -8.79
CA ARG A 150 5.49 -34.42 -8.76
C ARG A 150 6.17 -34.68 -7.43
N ARG A 151 6.40 -33.64 -6.60
CA ARG A 151 6.96 -33.75 -5.27
C ARG A 151 5.90 -33.81 -4.18
N GLU A 152 4.63 -33.96 -4.57
CA GLU A 152 3.48 -34.05 -3.67
C GLU A 152 3.37 -32.85 -2.73
N VAL A 153 3.85 -31.66 -3.17
CA VAL A 153 3.69 -30.45 -2.38
C VAL A 153 2.21 -30.10 -2.31
N GLN A 154 1.70 -29.96 -1.11
CA GLN A 154 0.32 -29.59 -0.83
C GLN A 154 0.26 -28.16 -0.27
N ALA A 155 -0.74 -27.39 -0.71
CA ALA A 155 -1.12 -26.15 -0.08
C ALA A 155 -2.32 -26.43 0.83
N LYS A 156 -2.25 -25.98 2.08
CA LYS A 156 -3.34 -26.07 3.06
C LYS A 156 -3.70 -24.67 3.53
N VAL A 157 -4.99 -24.39 3.57
CA VAL A 157 -5.50 -23.21 4.26
C VAL A 157 -5.59 -23.55 5.74
N LEU A 158 -4.95 -22.75 6.59
CA LEU A 158 -5.01 -22.92 8.05
C LEU A 158 -6.27 -22.20 8.55
N GLU A 159 -7.15 -22.92 9.22
CA GLU A 159 -8.46 -22.43 9.65
C GLU A 159 -8.55 -22.17 11.15
N THR A 160 -7.62 -22.73 11.93
CA THR A 160 -7.63 -22.60 13.38
C THR A 160 -6.33 -21.95 13.90
N ILE A 161 -6.43 -21.37 15.11
CA ILE A 161 -5.26 -20.77 15.79
C ILE A 161 -4.22 -21.84 16.13
N GLU A 162 -4.65 -23.05 16.48
CA GLU A 162 -3.76 -24.18 16.75
C GLU A 162 -2.93 -24.53 15.51
N GLU A 163 -3.57 -24.66 14.34
CA GLU A 163 -2.85 -24.93 13.08
C GLU A 163 -1.85 -23.82 12.71
N ILE A 164 -2.17 -22.56 13.03
CA ILE A 164 -1.25 -21.44 12.81
C ILE A 164 -0.05 -21.54 13.75
N ASN A 165 -0.27 -21.88 15.02
CA ASN A 165 0.79 -22.02 16.01
C ASN A 165 1.72 -23.20 15.71
N ASP A 166 1.20 -24.29 15.13
CA ASP A 166 2.00 -25.45 14.72
C ASP A 166 2.88 -25.16 13.49
N PHE A 167 2.58 -24.09 12.74
CA PHE A 167 3.33 -23.70 11.55
C PHE A 167 4.52 -22.76 11.87
N VAL A 168 4.52 -22.09 13.01
CA VAL A 168 5.53 -21.11 13.45
C VAL A 168 6.59 -21.77 14.30
#